data_279437c6d15b3e0c3fe997d4816bcc73
#
_entry.id   279437c6d15b3e0c3fe997d4816bcc73
#
_cell.length_a   1.000
_cell.length_b   1.000
_cell.length_c   1.000
_cell.angle_alpha   90.00
_cell.angle_beta   90.00
_cell.angle_gamma   90.00
#
_symmetry.space_group_name_H-M   'P 1'
#
loop_
_entity.id
_entity.type
_entity.pdbx_description
1 polymer ?
#
loop_
_entity_poly.entity_id
_entity_poly.type
_entity_poly.pdbx_seq_one_letter_code
_entity_poly.pdbx_strand_id
1 'polypeptide(L)'
;MAAIITEKFRLQNAGQFEESFSESNDHYYMFLGKSSPFTSGTSGGSDTSPPTPVDDITSENYRYDSMLGLNKIASTDVARVINRRTFVSGTTYDMYEHNISTSNVANNSSATSLFDSTFYFITSEHKVYKVLYNLNLSLIH
;
A
#
# COMPACT_ATOMS: atom_id res chain seq x y z
N MET A 1 25.33 -7.20 -8.25
CA MET A 1 25.20 -5.75 -8.00
C MET A 1 24.17 -5.59 -6.89
N ALA A 2 24.55 -5.00 -5.75
CA ALA A 2 23.62 -4.80 -4.66
C ALA A 2 22.53 -3.78 -5.08
N ALA A 3 21.28 -4.01 -4.69
CA ALA A 3 20.20 -3.08 -5.00
C ALA A 3 20.48 -1.74 -4.31
N ILE A 4 20.54 -0.67 -5.10
CA ILE A 4 20.76 0.71 -4.61
C ILE A 4 19.52 1.20 -3.83
N ILE A 5 18.36 0.65 -4.11
CA ILE A 5 17.10 1.03 -3.46
C ILE A 5 16.98 0.32 -2.12
N THR A 6 17.39 1.01 -1.06
CA THR A 6 17.25 0.54 0.31
C THR A 6 15.84 0.88 0.86
N GLU A 7 15.44 0.23 1.95
CA GLU A 7 14.19 0.52 2.66
C GLU A 7 14.12 1.98 3.13
N LYS A 8 15.25 2.53 3.63
CA LYS A 8 15.34 3.94 4.01
C LYS A 8 15.09 4.89 2.83
N PHE A 9 15.59 4.55 1.65
CA PHE A 9 15.36 5.34 0.44
C PHE A 9 13.89 5.32 0.02
N ARG A 10 13.22 4.17 0.13
CA ARG A 10 11.77 4.06 -0.14
C ARG A 10 10.96 4.91 0.82
N LEU A 11 11.29 4.87 2.11
CA LEU A 11 10.63 5.69 3.13
C LEU A 11 10.84 7.19 2.89
N GLN A 12 12.05 7.58 2.51
CA GLN A 12 12.34 8.97 2.15
C GLN A 12 11.55 9.42 0.93
N ASN A 13 11.51 8.62 -0.13
CA ASN A 13 10.74 8.95 -1.33
C ASN A 13 9.23 9.06 -1.02
N ALA A 14 8.69 8.16 -0.21
CA ALA A 14 7.30 8.25 0.23
C ALA A 14 7.05 9.53 1.04
N GLY A 15 8.01 9.93 1.88
CA GLY A 15 7.95 11.18 2.64
C GLY A 15 7.97 12.41 1.75
N GLN A 16 8.88 12.46 0.78
CA GLN A 16 8.97 13.56 -0.19
C GLN A 16 7.72 13.66 -1.05
N PHE A 17 7.17 12.53 -1.49
CA PHE A 17 5.91 12.52 -2.23
C PHE A 17 4.74 13.06 -1.39
N GLU A 18 4.62 12.65 -0.12
CA GLU A 18 3.61 13.21 0.80
C GLU A 18 3.80 14.72 1.01
N GLU A 19 5.04 15.18 1.20
CA GLU A 19 5.39 16.59 1.38
C GLU A 19 5.01 17.44 0.16
N SER A 20 5.18 16.93 -1.06
CA SER A 20 4.89 17.65 -2.30
C SER A 20 3.41 18.08 -2.41
N PHE A 21 2.48 17.39 -1.74
CA PHE A 21 1.07 17.82 -1.69
C PHE A 21 0.84 19.13 -0.91
N SER A 22 1.81 19.54 -0.08
CA SER A 22 1.76 20.80 0.67
C SER A 22 2.50 21.95 -0.01
N GLU A 23 3.26 21.66 -1.07
CA GLU A 23 4.02 22.68 -1.79
C GLU A 23 3.10 23.54 -2.68
N SER A 24 3.38 24.84 -2.70
CA SER A 24 2.51 25.81 -3.40
C SER A 24 2.58 25.68 -4.93
N ASN A 25 3.64 25.12 -5.45
CA ASN A 25 3.88 24.99 -6.90
C ASN A 25 3.40 23.64 -7.47
N ASP A 26 3.20 22.65 -6.61
CA ASP A 26 2.78 21.33 -7.02
C ASP A 26 1.26 21.15 -6.86
N HIS A 27 0.60 20.71 -7.92
CA HIS A 27 -0.82 20.51 -7.95
C HIS A 27 -1.16 19.11 -8.42
N TYR A 28 -1.76 18.34 -7.53
CA TYR A 28 -2.19 16.99 -7.80
C TYR A 28 -3.70 16.93 -7.96
N TYR A 29 -4.15 16.14 -8.92
CA TYR A 29 -5.55 15.92 -9.18
C TYR A 29 -5.83 14.42 -9.26
N MET A 30 -6.90 14.01 -8.63
CA MET A 30 -7.47 12.69 -8.79
C MET A 30 -8.61 12.77 -9.80
N PHE A 31 -8.61 11.91 -10.80
CA PHE A 31 -9.73 11.80 -11.70
C PHE A 31 -10.37 10.41 -11.64
N LEU A 32 -11.65 10.37 -11.88
CA LEU A 32 -12.42 9.14 -12.06
C LEU A 32 -12.70 9.02 -13.56
N GLY A 33 -12.31 7.92 -14.13
CA GLY A 33 -12.46 7.67 -15.55
C GLY A 33 -13.16 6.35 -15.83
N LYS A 34 -13.47 6.15 -17.12
CA LYS A 34 -14.02 4.96 -17.71
C LYS A 34 -15.46 4.65 -17.30
N SER A 35 -16.39 5.20 -18.06
CA SER A 35 -17.83 4.95 -17.91
C SER A 35 -18.28 3.56 -18.39
N SER A 36 -17.43 2.85 -19.14
CA SER A 36 -17.73 1.53 -19.71
C SER A 36 -16.80 0.45 -19.15
N PRO A 37 -17.24 -0.82 -19.08
CA PRO A 37 -16.38 -1.93 -18.66
C PRO A 37 -15.13 -2.08 -19.53
N PHE A 38 -14.05 -2.66 -18.98
CA PHE A 38 -12.83 -2.94 -19.74
C PHE A 38 -13.01 -3.92 -20.89
N THR A 39 -14.06 -4.74 -20.85
CA THR A 39 -14.41 -5.66 -21.95
C THR A 39 -15.02 -4.99 -23.16
N SER A 40 -15.45 -3.73 -23.04
CA SER A 40 -16.09 -2.95 -24.10
C SER A 40 -15.19 -1.80 -24.56
N GLY A 41 -14.22 -2.04 -25.39
CA GLY A 41 -13.39 -0.97 -25.93
C GLY A 41 -11.97 -1.40 -26.33
N THR A 42 -11.17 -0.44 -26.73
CA THR A 42 -9.81 -0.62 -27.26
C THR A 42 -8.77 -1.03 -26.22
N SER A 43 -9.10 -0.95 -24.92
CA SER A 43 -8.13 -1.17 -23.85
C SER A 43 -7.88 -2.64 -23.49
N GLY A 44 -8.73 -3.57 -23.93
CA GLY A 44 -8.65 -4.98 -23.53
C GLY A 44 -8.86 -5.21 -22.03
N GLY A 45 -8.58 -6.42 -21.56
CA GLY A 45 -8.72 -6.76 -20.13
C GLY A 45 -10.16 -7.00 -19.67
N SER A 46 -10.37 -6.97 -18.37
CA SER A 46 -11.68 -7.07 -17.71
C SER A 46 -11.71 -6.23 -16.44
N ASP A 47 -12.88 -6.00 -15.86
CA ASP A 47 -12.99 -5.23 -14.61
C ASP A 47 -12.30 -5.93 -13.43
N THR A 48 -12.20 -7.26 -13.46
CA THR A 48 -11.46 -8.06 -12.45
C THR A 48 -9.97 -8.18 -12.74
N SER A 49 -9.57 -7.93 -14.00
CA SER A 49 -8.17 -7.94 -14.44
C SER A 49 -7.97 -6.79 -15.44
N PRO A 50 -7.91 -5.56 -14.96
CA PRO A 50 -7.74 -4.40 -15.84
C PRO A 50 -6.39 -4.47 -16.56
N PRO A 51 -6.30 -3.92 -17.78
CA PRO A 51 -5.05 -3.93 -18.55
C PRO A 51 -3.99 -3.09 -17.83
N THR A 52 -2.74 -3.51 -17.98
CA THR A 52 -1.61 -2.72 -17.48
C THR A 52 -1.59 -1.34 -18.16
N PRO A 53 -1.50 -0.25 -17.43
CA PRO A 53 -1.35 1.08 -18.00
C PRO A 53 -0.13 1.15 -18.91
N VAL A 54 -0.30 1.72 -20.09
CA VAL A 54 0.77 1.98 -21.04
C VAL A 54 0.95 3.48 -21.21
N ASP A 55 2.19 3.90 -21.44
CA ASP A 55 2.57 5.29 -21.62
C ASP A 55 2.60 5.60 -23.13
N ASP A 56 1.43 5.90 -23.69
CA ASP A 56 1.26 6.32 -25.08
C ASP A 56 0.14 7.36 -25.23
N ILE A 57 0.26 8.19 -26.26
CA ILE A 57 -0.66 9.30 -26.51
C ILE A 57 -2.11 8.82 -26.74
N THR A 58 -2.31 7.67 -27.36
CA THR A 58 -3.65 7.13 -27.61
C THR A 58 -4.34 6.75 -26.31
N SER A 59 -3.63 6.09 -25.42
CA SER A 59 -4.14 5.70 -24.11
C SER A 59 -4.41 6.91 -23.22
N GLU A 60 -3.58 7.93 -23.27
CA GLU A 60 -3.81 9.20 -22.56
C GLU A 60 -5.05 9.91 -23.05
N ASN A 61 -5.20 10.11 -24.35
CA ASN A 61 -6.39 10.74 -24.93
C ASN A 61 -7.66 9.98 -24.55
N TYR A 62 -7.62 8.65 -24.60
CA TYR A 62 -8.76 7.83 -24.20
C TYR A 62 -9.12 8.01 -22.71
N ARG A 63 -8.14 8.15 -21.84
CA ARG A 63 -8.37 8.43 -20.42
C ARG A 63 -9.04 9.78 -20.21
N TYR A 64 -8.58 10.82 -20.92
CA TYR A 64 -9.20 12.15 -20.87
C TYR A 64 -10.63 12.14 -21.40
N ASP A 65 -10.87 11.52 -22.52
CA ASP A 65 -12.19 11.41 -23.14
C ASP A 65 -13.20 10.64 -22.26
N SER A 66 -12.71 9.69 -21.46
CA SER A 66 -13.54 8.87 -20.56
C SER A 66 -13.64 9.43 -19.14
N MET A 67 -13.12 10.61 -18.88
CA MET A 67 -13.13 11.22 -17.53
C MET A 67 -14.55 11.59 -17.11
N LEU A 68 -14.95 11.09 -15.92
CA LEU A 68 -16.25 11.35 -15.32
C LEU A 68 -16.21 12.46 -14.27
N GLY A 69 -15.09 12.65 -13.66
CA GLY A 69 -14.91 13.65 -12.60
C GLY A 69 -13.45 13.91 -12.29
N LEU A 70 -13.18 15.14 -11.84
CA LEU A 70 -11.83 15.59 -11.46
C LEU A 70 -11.92 16.31 -10.12
N ASN A 71 -11.03 15.99 -9.19
CA ASN A 71 -10.92 16.69 -7.92
C ASN A 71 -9.46 17.01 -7.59
N LYS A 72 -9.19 18.23 -7.14
CA LYS A 72 -7.87 18.60 -6.64
C LYS A 72 -7.64 17.94 -5.29
N ILE A 73 -6.46 17.35 -5.11
CA ILE A 73 -6.03 16.73 -3.85
C ILE A 73 -5.28 17.78 -3.03
N ALA A 74 -5.72 17.98 -1.80
CA ALA A 74 -5.02 18.78 -0.81
C ALA A 74 -4.15 17.90 0.10
N SER A 75 -3.20 18.49 0.81
CA SER A 75 -2.35 17.77 1.77
C SER A 75 -3.14 17.05 2.88
N THR A 76 -4.34 17.57 3.22
CA THR A 76 -5.24 16.94 4.20
C THR A 76 -5.94 15.67 3.69
N ASP A 77 -5.93 15.45 2.37
CA ASP A 77 -6.57 14.29 1.74
C ASP A 77 -5.60 13.11 1.61
N VAL A 78 -4.33 13.33 1.96
CA VAL A 78 -3.26 12.34 1.83
C VAL A 78 -2.82 11.88 3.22
N ALA A 79 -2.71 10.57 3.40
CA ALA A 79 -2.21 9.98 4.64
C ALA A 79 -1.43 8.69 4.35
N ARG A 80 -0.43 8.44 5.16
CA ARG A 80 0.24 7.13 5.16
C ARG A 80 -0.65 6.11 5.83
N VAL A 81 -0.76 4.96 5.21
CA VAL A 81 -1.56 3.85 5.73
C VAL A 81 -0.71 2.59 5.87
N ILE A 82 -1.14 1.72 6.76
CA ILE A 82 -0.58 0.38 6.94
C ILE A 82 -1.68 -0.66 6.77
N ASN A 83 -1.31 -1.89 6.51
CA ASN A 83 -2.26 -2.99 6.43
C ASN A 83 -3.05 -3.11 7.73
N ARG A 84 -4.37 -3.14 7.66
CA ARG A 84 -5.22 -3.41 8.81
C ARG A 84 -5.16 -4.90 9.14
N ARG A 85 -4.67 -5.23 10.33
CA ARG A 85 -4.65 -6.58 10.88
C ARG A 85 -5.55 -6.62 12.10
N THR A 86 -6.75 -7.15 11.92
CA THR A 86 -7.71 -7.28 13.04
C THR A 86 -7.27 -8.42 13.95
N PHE A 87 -7.37 -8.21 15.27
CA PHE A 87 -7.08 -9.24 16.26
C PHE A 87 -7.99 -10.45 16.08
N VAL A 88 -7.39 -11.62 16.06
CA VAL A 88 -8.08 -12.91 16.07
C VAL A 88 -7.54 -13.74 17.22
N SER A 89 -8.40 -14.07 18.18
CA SER A 89 -8.02 -14.93 19.31
C SER A 89 -7.60 -16.32 18.80
N GLY A 90 -6.58 -16.89 19.42
CA GLY A 90 -6.04 -18.19 18.99
C GLY A 90 -5.09 -18.14 17.80
N THR A 91 -4.75 -16.94 17.30
CA THR A 91 -3.76 -16.78 16.23
C THR A 91 -2.40 -16.46 16.82
N THR A 92 -1.36 -17.06 16.24
CA THR A 92 0.03 -16.73 16.59
C THR A 92 0.48 -15.54 15.76
N TYR A 93 0.98 -14.51 16.43
CA TYR A 93 1.50 -13.30 15.81
C TYR A 93 3.03 -13.30 15.84
N ASP A 94 3.65 -12.69 14.83
CA ASP A 94 5.10 -12.52 14.80
C ASP A 94 5.56 -11.59 15.92
N MET A 95 6.72 -11.87 16.48
CA MET A 95 7.43 -10.89 17.29
C MET A 95 8.02 -9.80 16.40
N TYR A 96 7.99 -8.55 16.86
CA TYR A 96 8.62 -7.47 16.11
C TYR A 96 10.13 -7.62 16.00
N GLU A 97 10.61 -7.69 14.78
CA GLU A 97 12.03 -7.68 14.43
C GLU A 97 12.27 -6.66 13.31
N HIS A 98 13.15 -5.70 13.56
CA HIS A 98 13.43 -4.62 12.59
C HIS A 98 14.24 -5.06 11.37
N ASN A 99 14.88 -6.21 11.44
CA ASN A 99 15.78 -6.74 10.42
C ASN A 99 15.19 -7.90 9.60
N ILE A 100 13.87 -8.05 9.61
CA ILE A 100 13.21 -9.06 8.76
C ILE A 100 13.54 -8.77 7.29
N SER A 101 14.03 -9.80 6.62
CA SER A 101 14.47 -9.76 5.22
C SER A 101 14.34 -11.15 4.59
N THR A 102 14.61 -11.27 3.32
CA THR A 102 14.66 -12.58 2.63
C THR A 102 15.67 -13.55 3.22
N SER A 103 16.69 -13.05 3.94
CA SER A 103 17.70 -13.85 4.63
C SER A 103 17.38 -14.11 6.10
N ASN A 104 16.46 -13.34 6.69
CA ASN A 104 16.02 -13.43 8.07
C ASN A 104 14.49 -13.30 8.10
N VAL A 105 13.82 -14.40 7.91
CA VAL A 105 12.35 -14.46 7.84
C VAL A 105 11.73 -14.51 9.23
N ALA A 106 10.51 -14.01 9.37
CA ALA A 106 9.74 -14.11 10.61
C ALA A 106 9.42 -15.58 10.94
N ASN A 107 9.58 -15.95 12.20
CA ASN A 107 9.46 -17.36 12.62
C ASN A 107 8.06 -17.94 12.43
N ASN A 108 7.00 -17.13 12.60
CA ASN A 108 5.62 -17.62 12.59
C ASN A 108 4.94 -17.51 11.23
N SER A 109 5.11 -16.36 10.56
CA SER A 109 4.46 -16.12 9.26
C SER A 109 5.37 -16.37 8.07
N SER A 110 6.66 -16.63 8.29
CA SER A 110 7.70 -16.68 7.24
C SER A 110 7.79 -15.39 6.42
N ALA A 111 7.31 -14.27 6.97
CA ALA A 111 7.39 -12.97 6.33
C ALA A 111 8.85 -12.60 6.05
N THR A 112 9.11 -12.06 4.86
CA THR A 112 10.44 -11.65 4.41
C THR A 112 10.66 -10.14 4.47
N SER A 113 9.68 -9.41 4.97
CA SER A 113 9.74 -7.97 5.19
C SER A 113 8.84 -7.56 6.36
N LEU A 114 9.10 -6.39 6.94
CA LEU A 114 8.23 -5.82 7.98
C LEU A 114 6.80 -5.56 7.50
N PHE A 115 6.62 -5.27 6.22
CA PHE A 115 5.32 -5.03 5.64
C PHE A 115 4.40 -6.26 5.69
N ASP A 116 4.96 -7.44 5.49
CA ASP A 116 4.22 -8.70 5.49
C ASP A 116 4.09 -9.33 6.88
N SER A 117 4.96 -8.96 7.80
CA SER A 117 4.99 -9.51 9.16
C SER A 117 3.75 -9.15 9.97
N THR A 118 3.27 -10.12 10.75
CA THR A 118 2.07 -10.00 11.59
C THR A 118 2.37 -9.48 13.01
N PHE A 119 3.35 -8.62 13.17
CA PHE A 119 3.83 -8.16 14.47
C PHE A 119 2.93 -7.11 15.16
N TYR A 120 1.83 -6.72 14.55
CA TYR A 120 0.86 -5.78 15.13
C TYR A 120 -0.57 -6.18 14.78
N PHE A 121 -1.51 -5.74 15.58
CA PHE A 121 -2.94 -5.93 15.33
C PHE A 121 -3.77 -4.80 15.94
N ILE A 122 -5.00 -4.66 15.46
CA ILE A 122 -6.00 -3.73 15.99
C ILE A 122 -7.14 -4.51 16.63
N THR A 123 -7.57 -4.10 17.82
CA THR A 123 -8.73 -4.68 18.52
C THR A 123 -10.06 -4.08 18.04
N SER A 124 -11.18 -4.66 18.49
CA SER A 124 -12.52 -4.11 18.27
C SER A 124 -12.71 -2.71 18.87
N GLU A 125 -11.93 -2.36 19.90
CA GLU A 125 -11.92 -1.02 20.51
C GLU A 125 -11.04 -0.01 19.75
N HIS A 126 -10.56 -0.37 18.56
CA HIS A 126 -9.65 0.44 17.72
C HIS A 126 -8.29 0.75 18.37
N LYS A 127 -7.84 -0.07 19.32
CA LYS A 127 -6.51 0.04 19.89
C LYS A 127 -5.52 -0.82 19.11
N VAL A 128 -4.37 -0.22 18.77
CA VAL A 128 -3.29 -0.92 18.04
C VAL A 128 -2.25 -1.40 19.04
N TYR A 129 -1.91 -2.67 18.95
CA TYR A 129 -0.89 -3.32 19.76
C TYR A 129 0.26 -3.79 18.88
N LYS A 130 1.48 -3.64 19.41
CA LYS A 130 2.71 -4.17 18.81
C LYS A 130 3.18 -5.36 19.64
N VAL A 131 3.43 -6.48 18.99
CA VAL A 131 3.93 -7.69 19.65
C VAL A 131 5.44 -7.56 19.86
N LEU A 132 5.87 -7.30 21.07
CA LEU A 132 7.29 -7.15 21.42
C LEU A 132 7.94 -8.48 21.78
N TYR A 133 7.17 -9.41 22.30
CA TYR A 133 7.64 -10.72 22.70
C TYR A 133 6.56 -11.77 22.52
N ASN A 134 6.96 -12.89 21.96
CA ASN A 134 6.11 -14.05 21.74
C ASN A 134 6.97 -15.28 22.06
N LEU A 135 6.68 -15.99 23.13
CA LEU A 135 7.41 -17.16 23.63
C LEU A 135 7.50 -18.35 22.66
N ASN A 136 7.36 -18.17 21.34
CA ASN A 136 7.18 -19.21 20.33
C ASN A 136 5.99 -20.17 20.60
N LEU A 137 5.11 -19.82 21.53
CA LEU A 137 4.05 -20.70 22.02
C LEU A 137 2.71 -19.98 22.15
N SER A 138 2.50 -18.75 21.72
CA SER A 138 1.30 -18.14 22.22
C SER A 138 0.26 -17.72 21.23
N LEU A 139 -0.74 -18.40 21.41
CA LEU A 139 -2.12 -17.94 21.41
C LEU A 139 -2.26 -16.70 22.31
N ILE A 140 -2.37 -15.51 21.69
CA ILE A 140 -2.79 -14.32 22.43
C ILE A 140 -4.30 -14.47 22.67
N HIS A 141 -4.69 -14.57 23.93
CA HIS A 141 -6.08 -14.67 24.36
C HIS A 141 -6.67 -13.29 24.63
#